data_046bbe3510c031cf39b34448e96b01d4
#
_entry.id   046bbe3510c031cf39b34448e96b01d4
#
_cell.length_a   1.000
_cell.length_b   1.000
_cell.length_c   1.000
_cell.angle_alpha   90.00
_cell.angle_beta   90.00
_cell.angle_gamma   90.00
#
_symmetry.space_group_name_H-M   'P 1'
#
loop_
_entity.id
_entity.type
_entity.pdbx_description
1 polymer ?
#
loop_
_entity_poly.entity_id
_entity_poly.type
_entity_poly.pdbx_seq_one_letter_code
_entity_poly.pdbx_strand_id
1 'polypeptide(L)'
;MKYRQEENLLPKIENSQKIKILITGGSGFIGSRLLRNLIRKKNSMENPYQIRVLTRNRKSIINLEEGIDKNVEIVEGDLLNYSDCIKALTEIDIAYYLVHSMEGATRDWKNFSEKEKITAENFKQATIECGVKRIIYLGGLIHEKDSNVSQHMLSRKQVGEILGNSKAKITIFRAAVILGSGGGSFEMLRYLVERLPVMVCPKWVKSKCQPIYIDDVIQYLSQAIEKDGTEGRTFDIGGPDILTYMQMMKTYGKSINKSIRIIIVPILTTKISSYWIDLVTPIKASLARPLVESLRHDSVVKDTTIEKIIPLQLKTFKESVEYCLKENNKYKRISIKQIKKERTSFSLNYKILLVSLCLLLFIGTTYYFLDTRHDFLKLFWLIIAIFWYLSIIFSIYFIRYGARLGALVAGIIGWSTLIFWLLDNYYIVSGHSILFTNPNINETWRNILGIIIASFTIISSHNIFNKSRIH
;
A
#
# COMPACT_ATOMS: atom_id res chain seq x y z
N MET A 1 40.15 38.18 54.12
CA MET A 1 39.47 36.94 53.95
C MET A 1 39.17 36.74 52.46
N LYS A 2 39.95 35.88 51.78
CA LYS A 2 39.79 35.56 50.38
C LYS A 2 39.00 34.24 50.30
N TYR A 3 37.79 34.29 49.79
CA TYR A 3 37.06 33.06 49.41
C TYR A 3 37.60 32.52 48.09
N ARG A 4 38.25 31.37 48.14
CA ARG A 4 38.57 30.53 47.00
C ARG A 4 37.28 29.87 46.55
N GLN A 5 36.84 30.14 45.30
CA GLN A 5 35.84 29.34 44.62
C GLN A 5 36.56 28.04 44.19
N GLU A 6 36.13 26.92 44.75
CA GLU A 6 36.45 25.61 44.22
C GLU A 6 35.55 25.37 43.02
N GLU A 7 36.12 25.43 41.82
CA GLU A 7 35.52 24.91 40.59
C GLU A 7 35.39 23.39 40.75
N ASN A 8 34.17 22.92 40.94
CA ASN A 8 33.83 21.52 40.81
C ASN A 8 34.04 21.07 39.35
N LEU A 9 35.25 20.58 39.06
CA LEU A 9 35.57 19.81 37.87
C LEU A 9 34.77 18.49 37.89
N LEU A 10 33.63 18.52 37.21
CA LEU A 10 32.95 17.29 36.83
C LEU A 10 33.94 16.39 36.07
N PRO A 11 34.09 15.11 36.40
CA PRO A 11 34.99 14.24 35.69
C PRO A 11 34.58 14.17 34.21
N LYS A 12 35.50 14.54 33.31
CA LYS A 12 35.40 14.24 31.90
C LYS A 12 35.21 12.74 31.77
N ILE A 13 34.03 12.31 31.32
CA ILE A 13 33.74 10.92 30.92
C ILE A 13 34.50 10.70 29.62
N GLU A 14 35.78 10.38 29.73
CA GLU A 14 36.56 9.78 28.66
C GLU A 14 36.08 8.31 28.51
N ASN A 15 35.71 7.94 27.28
CA ASN A 15 35.18 6.63 26.83
C ASN A 15 33.71 6.31 27.12
N SER A 16 32.79 7.10 26.68
CA SER A 16 31.43 6.60 26.47
C SER A 16 31.45 5.68 25.24
N GLN A 17 31.39 4.38 25.49
CA GLN A 17 31.23 3.36 24.44
C GLN A 17 29.98 3.71 23.62
N LYS A 18 30.15 3.92 22.31
CA LYS A 18 29.03 4.32 21.42
C LYS A 18 27.98 3.21 21.43
N ILE A 19 26.74 3.53 21.67
CA ILE A 19 25.62 2.57 21.62
C ILE A 19 25.50 2.03 20.19
N LYS A 20 25.57 0.71 20.04
CA LYS A 20 25.43 0.02 18.76
C LYS A 20 23.97 -0.37 18.52
N ILE A 21 23.39 0.14 17.43
CA ILE A 21 21.98 -0.03 17.10
C ILE A 21 21.86 -0.85 15.82
N LEU A 22 21.08 -1.95 15.86
CA LEU A 22 20.66 -2.67 14.67
C LEU A 22 19.27 -2.24 14.23
N ILE A 23 19.09 -2.00 12.92
CA ILE A 23 17.78 -1.78 12.30
C ILE A 23 17.52 -2.93 11.33
N THR A 24 16.50 -3.77 11.61
CA THR A 24 15.95 -4.71 10.61
C THR A 24 14.83 -4.05 9.84
N GLY A 25 14.65 -4.38 8.55
CA GLY A 25 13.64 -3.74 7.72
C GLY A 25 13.97 -2.29 7.35
N GLY A 26 15.26 -1.91 7.34
CA GLY A 26 15.74 -0.54 7.10
C GLY A 26 15.38 0.05 5.73
N SER A 27 15.07 -0.77 4.71
CA SER A 27 14.58 -0.30 3.41
C SER A 27 13.05 -0.11 3.35
N GLY A 28 12.31 -0.56 4.38
CA GLY A 28 10.86 -0.48 4.44
C GLY A 28 10.33 0.92 4.78
N PHE A 29 9.01 1.07 4.74
CA PHE A 29 8.30 2.34 4.98
C PHE A 29 8.67 3.01 6.32
N ILE A 30 8.69 2.26 7.41
CA ILE A 30 9.06 2.75 8.76
C ILE A 30 10.59 2.82 8.88
N GLY A 31 11.29 1.71 8.56
CA GLY A 31 12.72 1.57 8.81
C GLY A 31 13.57 2.60 8.07
N SER A 32 13.21 2.93 6.83
CA SER A 32 13.96 3.94 6.06
C SER A 32 13.86 5.36 6.64
N ARG A 33 12.70 5.70 7.22
CA ARG A 33 12.51 6.98 7.89
C ARG A 33 13.20 7.03 9.25
N LEU A 34 13.12 5.95 10.01
CA LEU A 34 13.86 5.83 11.27
C LEU A 34 15.38 5.92 11.03
N LEU A 35 15.88 5.21 10.03
CA LEU A 35 17.30 5.23 9.66
C LEU A 35 17.78 6.66 9.36
N ARG A 36 17.06 7.40 8.51
CA ARG A 36 17.38 8.80 8.23
C ARG A 36 17.31 9.69 9.48
N ASN A 37 16.32 9.47 10.35
CA ASN A 37 16.19 10.23 11.59
C ASN A 37 17.38 9.99 12.52
N LEU A 38 17.78 8.75 12.72
CA LEU A 38 18.93 8.40 13.57
C LEU A 38 20.25 8.89 13.00
N ILE A 39 20.44 8.87 11.67
CA ILE A 39 21.62 9.45 11.01
C ILE A 39 21.68 10.97 11.25
N ARG A 40 20.54 11.67 11.10
CA ARG A 40 20.48 13.12 11.35
C ARG A 40 20.82 13.45 12.80
N LYS A 41 20.27 12.72 13.77
CA LYS A 41 20.60 12.85 15.19
C LYS A 41 22.09 12.60 15.42
N LYS A 42 22.65 11.55 14.80
CA LYS A 42 24.09 11.25 14.85
C LYS A 42 24.94 12.42 14.40
N ASN A 43 24.53 13.14 13.36
CA ASN A 43 25.30 14.25 12.78
C ASN A 43 25.11 15.58 13.52
N SER A 44 24.09 15.71 14.38
CA SER A 44 23.77 16.96 15.11
C SER A 44 24.27 16.99 16.55
N MET A 45 24.69 15.86 17.10
CA MET A 45 25.22 15.73 18.46
C MET A 45 26.61 15.08 18.42
N GLU A 46 27.37 15.15 19.51
CA GLU A 46 28.60 14.36 19.72
C GLU A 46 28.28 12.85 19.73
N ASN A 47 27.84 12.39 18.61
CA ASN A 47 27.69 11.05 18.07
C ASN A 47 27.54 9.88 19.06
N PRO A 48 26.34 9.68 19.66
CA PRO A 48 26.16 8.58 20.62
C PRO A 48 25.94 7.21 19.96
N TYR A 49 25.72 7.11 18.62
CA TYR A 49 25.28 5.86 18.00
C TYR A 49 26.16 5.35 16.87
N GLN A 50 26.40 4.03 16.86
CA GLN A 50 26.79 3.29 15.66
C GLN A 50 25.56 2.57 15.11
N ILE A 51 25.28 2.74 13.82
CA ILE A 51 24.07 2.19 13.20
C ILE A 51 24.45 1.06 12.25
N ARG A 52 23.89 -0.11 12.46
CA ARG A 52 23.96 -1.28 11.57
C ARG A 52 22.58 -1.54 10.99
N VAL A 53 22.51 -1.95 9.71
CA VAL A 53 21.26 -2.30 9.03
C VAL A 53 21.37 -3.70 8.47
N LEU A 54 20.43 -4.59 8.82
CA LEU A 54 20.28 -5.88 8.16
C LEU A 54 19.32 -5.76 6.98
N THR A 55 19.75 -6.19 5.81
CA THR A 55 18.94 -6.16 4.58
C THR A 55 19.27 -7.36 3.70
N ARG A 56 18.27 -7.84 2.93
CA ARG A 56 18.45 -8.86 1.89
C ARG A 56 19.10 -8.33 0.61
N ASN A 57 19.15 -7.02 0.45
CA ASN A 57 19.70 -6.37 -0.73
C ASN A 57 20.35 -5.05 -0.35
N ARG A 58 21.67 -5.01 -0.38
CA ARG A 58 22.49 -3.84 -0.04
C ARG A 58 22.12 -2.61 -0.85
N LYS A 59 21.80 -2.77 -2.14
CA LYS A 59 21.41 -1.67 -3.03
C LYS A 59 20.14 -0.96 -2.56
N SER A 60 19.23 -1.68 -1.90
CA SER A 60 17.99 -1.07 -1.38
C SER A 60 18.24 -0.04 -0.27
N ILE A 61 19.34 -0.15 0.45
CA ILE A 61 19.76 0.83 1.47
C ILE A 61 20.54 1.96 0.82
N ILE A 62 21.54 1.66 -0.02
CA ILE A 62 22.36 2.67 -0.69
C ILE A 62 21.52 3.64 -1.51
N ASN A 63 20.47 3.16 -2.17
CA ASN A 63 19.57 3.98 -2.99
C ASN A 63 18.60 4.87 -2.18
N LEU A 64 18.56 4.75 -0.84
CA LEU A 64 17.69 5.60 -0.01
C LEU A 64 18.16 7.06 0.03
N GLU A 65 19.47 7.27 0.09
CA GLU A 65 20.09 8.58 0.20
C GLU A 65 21.57 8.49 -0.22
N GLU A 66 22.08 9.48 -0.94
CA GLU A 66 23.48 9.53 -1.36
C GLU A 66 24.40 9.58 -0.14
N GLY A 67 25.42 8.71 -0.11
CA GLY A 67 26.39 8.63 0.98
C GLY A 67 25.89 7.98 2.28
N ILE A 68 24.74 7.34 2.26
CA ILE A 68 24.19 6.65 3.45
C ILE A 68 25.12 5.54 3.95
N ASP A 69 25.81 4.87 3.03
CA ASP A 69 26.78 3.79 3.30
C ASP A 69 28.01 4.26 4.09
N LYS A 70 28.32 5.55 4.07
CA LYS A 70 29.38 6.14 4.90
C LYS A 70 28.97 6.31 6.37
N ASN A 71 27.67 6.32 6.64
CA ASN A 71 27.08 6.58 7.96
C ASN A 71 26.62 5.31 8.69
N VAL A 72 26.43 4.21 7.96
CA VAL A 72 25.86 2.97 8.49
C VAL A 72 26.67 1.75 8.05
N GLU A 73 26.74 0.75 8.91
CA GLU A 73 27.23 -0.58 8.56
C GLU A 73 26.09 -1.38 7.93
N ILE A 74 26.27 -1.86 6.70
CA ILE A 74 25.27 -2.65 6.00
C ILE A 74 25.67 -4.12 6.01
N VAL A 75 24.88 -4.94 6.71
CA VAL A 75 24.99 -6.40 6.73
C VAL A 75 23.94 -6.98 5.78
N GLU A 76 24.40 -7.77 4.81
CA GLU A 76 23.51 -8.49 3.91
C GLU A 76 23.18 -9.85 4.50
N GLY A 77 21.86 -10.19 4.59
CA GLY A 77 21.38 -11.44 5.19
C GLY A 77 19.87 -11.51 5.28
N ASP A 78 19.35 -12.68 5.61
CA ASP A 78 17.92 -12.96 5.78
C ASP A 78 17.62 -13.47 7.20
N LEU A 79 16.60 -12.94 7.86
CA LEU A 79 16.14 -13.39 9.18
C LEU A 79 15.64 -14.85 9.22
N LEU A 80 15.35 -15.44 8.06
CA LEU A 80 15.09 -16.88 7.97
C LEU A 80 16.33 -17.72 8.26
N ASN A 81 17.53 -17.15 8.12
CA ASN A 81 18.80 -17.82 8.40
C ASN A 81 19.30 -17.38 9.77
N TYR A 82 19.41 -18.32 10.68
CA TYR A 82 19.90 -18.06 12.04
C TYR A 82 21.31 -17.46 12.07
N SER A 83 22.22 -17.97 11.23
CA SER A 83 23.60 -17.46 11.11
C SER A 83 23.65 -15.97 10.70
N ASP A 84 22.74 -15.52 9.83
CA ASP A 84 22.64 -14.12 9.43
C ASP A 84 22.14 -13.25 10.59
N CYS A 85 21.24 -13.78 11.44
CA CYS A 85 20.79 -13.11 12.65
C CYS A 85 21.97 -12.92 13.64
N ILE A 86 22.77 -13.93 13.89
CA ILE A 86 23.98 -13.86 14.74
C ILE A 86 24.94 -12.79 14.20
N LYS A 87 25.30 -12.88 12.91
CA LYS A 87 26.17 -11.91 12.27
C LYS A 87 25.67 -10.45 12.41
N ALA A 88 24.36 -10.25 12.26
CA ALA A 88 23.78 -8.92 12.36
C ALA A 88 23.75 -8.39 13.81
N LEU A 89 23.54 -9.29 14.80
CA LEU A 89 23.35 -8.92 16.22
C LEU A 89 24.64 -8.94 17.06
N THR A 90 25.74 -9.46 16.55
CA THR A 90 27.04 -9.45 17.24
C THR A 90 27.41 -8.02 17.65
N GLU A 91 27.71 -7.82 18.96
CA GLU A 91 28.06 -6.54 19.56
C GLU A 91 26.98 -5.43 19.47
N ILE A 92 25.71 -5.78 19.30
CA ILE A 92 24.60 -4.83 19.28
C ILE A 92 24.02 -4.66 20.68
N ASP A 93 23.81 -3.40 21.10
CA ASP A 93 23.16 -3.06 22.35
C ASP A 93 21.64 -3.02 22.21
N ILE A 94 21.14 -2.39 21.15
CA ILE A 94 19.72 -2.14 20.91
C ILE A 94 19.34 -2.59 19.50
N ALA A 95 18.27 -3.37 19.36
CA ALA A 95 17.82 -3.85 18.08
C ALA A 95 16.38 -3.41 17.78
N TYR A 96 16.17 -2.78 16.63
CA TYR A 96 14.83 -2.52 16.09
C TYR A 96 14.38 -3.68 15.22
N TYR A 97 13.26 -4.30 15.60
CA TYR A 97 12.61 -5.32 14.80
C TYR A 97 11.45 -4.67 14.02
N LEU A 98 11.73 -4.26 12.77
CA LEU A 98 10.77 -3.56 11.90
C LEU A 98 10.45 -4.34 10.62
N VAL A 99 10.84 -5.61 10.55
CA VAL A 99 10.53 -6.47 9.41
C VAL A 99 9.06 -6.86 9.46
N HIS A 100 8.40 -6.70 8.32
CA HIS A 100 7.05 -7.15 8.10
C HIS A 100 6.86 -7.45 6.61
N SER A 101 6.69 -8.72 6.27
CA SER A 101 6.47 -9.15 4.90
C SER A 101 4.98 -9.20 4.62
N MET A 102 4.44 -8.20 3.92
CA MET A 102 3.05 -8.25 3.41
C MET A 102 2.96 -8.91 2.03
N GLU A 103 4.07 -9.14 1.35
CA GLU A 103 4.11 -9.74 0.02
C GLU A 103 3.91 -11.26 0.10
N GLY A 104 2.89 -11.77 -0.61
CA GLY A 104 2.59 -13.21 -0.66
C GLY A 104 1.53 -13.71 0.32
N ALA A 105 1.10 -12.91 1.29
CA ALA A 105 0.14 -13.27 2.34
C ALA A 105 -1.23 -13.79 1.84
N THR A 106 -1.63 -13.53 0.59
CA THR A 106 -2.97 -13.89 0.10
C THR A 106 -3.08 -15.27 -0.51
N ARG A 107 -1.98 -15.87 -0.95
CA ARG A 107 -2.02 -17.20 -1.57
C ARG A 107 -1.82 -18.32 -0.54
N ASP A 108 -1.05 -18.05 0.51
CA ASP A 108 -0.75 -19.04 1.53
C ASP A 108 -0.49 -18.39 2.89
N TRP A 109 -1.56 -18.14 3.66
CA TRP A 109 -1.50 -17.56 5.01
C TRP A 109 -0.74 -18.42 6.00
N LYS A 110 -0.82 -19.74 5.87
CA LYS A 110 -0.08 -20.65 6.76
C LYS A 110 1.42 -20.44 6.59
N ASN A 111 1.88 -20.41 5.35
CA ASN A 111 3.28 -20.18 4.99
C ASN A 111 3.77 -18.78 5.41
N PHE A 112 2.92 -17.77 5.32
CA PHE A 112 3.23 -16.40 5.74
C PHE A 112 3.40 -16.31 7.27
N SER A 113 2.41 -16.75 8.04
CA SER A 113 2.45 -16.73 9.51
C SER A 113 3.60 -17.57 10.05
N GLU A 114 3.87 -18.72 9.42
CA GLU A 114 4.99 -19.59 9.78
C GLU A 114 6.35 -18.91 9.54
N LYS A 115 6.52 -18.24 8.39
CA LYS A 115 7.73 -17.46 8.12
C LYS A 115 7.94 -16.32 9.12
N GLU A 116 6.90 -15.56 9.46
CA GLU A 116 7.00 -14.51 10.49
C GLU A 116 7.37 -15.09 11.85
N LYS A 117 6.81 -16.25 12.20
CA LYS A 117 7.17 -16.98 13.42
C LYS A 117 8.64 -17.41 13.41
N ILE A 118 9.10 -18.05 12.33
CA ILE A 118 10.50 -18.52 12.21
C ILE A 118 11.46 -17.33 12.29
N THR A 119 11.20 -16.24 11.58
CA THR A 119 12.07 -15.05 11.62
C THR A 119 12.14 -14.43 13.01
N ALA A 120 11.00 -14.38 13.74
CA ALA A 120 10.99 -13.89 15.12
C ALA A 120 11.71 -14.81 16.10
N GLU A 121 11.56 -16.14 15.97
CA GLU A 121 12.26 -17.13 16.78
C GLU A 121 13.77 -17.08 16.54
N ASN A 122 14.22 -17.06 15.29
CA ASN A 122 15.64 -16.94 14.95
C ASN A 122 16.23 -15.65 15.54
N PHE A 123 15.53 -14.53 15.37
CA PHE A 123 15.97 -13.25 15.90
C PHE A 123 16.03 -13.25 17.42
N LYS A 124 15.00 -13.77 18.10
CA LYS A 124 14.97 -13.92 19.57
C LYS A 124 16.15 -14.74 20.06
N GLN A 125 16.39 -15.92 19.47
CA GLN A 125 17.47 -16.79 19.89
C GLN A 125 18.85 -16.14 19.70
N ALA A 126 19.04 -15.45 18.55
CA ALA A 126 20.26 -14.71 18.28
C ALA A 126 20.44 -13.51 19.23
N THR A 127 19.37 -12.82 19.66
CA THR A 127 19.48 -11.75 20.68
C THR A 127 19.92 -12.27 22.03
N ILE A 128 19.50 -13.47 22.40
CA ILE A 128 19.94 -14.11 23.65
C ILE A 128 21.42 -14.46 23.59
N GLU A 129 21.87 -15.07 22.48
CA GLU A 129 23.27 -15.51 22.30
C GLU A 129 24.23 -14.32 22.20
N CYS A 130 23.84 -13.25 21.46
CA CYS A 130 24.69 -12.06 21.30
C CYS A 130 24.61 -11.08 22.50
N GLY A 131 23.76 -11.35 23.51
CA GLY A 131 23.64 -10.48 24.69
C GLY A 131 23.03 -9.12 24.42
N VAL A 132 22.11 -9.01 23.45
CA VAL A 132 21.40 -7.76 23.14
C VAL A 132 20.61 -7.31 24.36
N LYS A 133 20.78 -6.04 24.74
CA LYS A 133 20.17 -5.49 25.97
C LYS A 133 18.71 -5.11 25.77
N ARG A 134 18.35 -4.65 24.56
CA ARG A 134 17.03 -4.11 24.30
C ARG A 134 16.53 -4.39 22.89
N ILE A 135 15.23 -4.70 22.78
CA ILE A 135 14.51 -4.81 21.51
C ILE A 135 13.43 -3.73 21.47
N ILE A 136 13.29 -3.04 20.33
CA ILE A 136 12.18 -2.11 20.06
C ILE A 136 11.39 -2.68 18.89
N TYR A 137 10.09 -2.92 19.12
CA TYR A 137 9.18 -3.54 18.15
C TYR A 137 7.99 -2.62 17.88
N LEU A 138 7.59 -2.49 16.61
CA LEU A 138 6.37 -1.81 16.20
C LEU A 138 5.34 -2.85 15.77
N GLY A 139 4.33 -3.08 16.59
CA GLY A 139 3.23 -4.02 16.36
C GLY A 139 1.94 -3.33 15.92
N GLY A 140 0.88 -4.14 15.78
CA GLY A 140 -0.48 -3.65 15.51
C GLY A 140 -1.27 -3.42 16.79
N LEU A 141 -2.16 -2.44 16.79
CA LEU A 141 -3.04 -2.14 17.92
C LEU A 141 -4.18 -3.15 17.98
N ILE A 142 -4.12 -4.04 18.96
CA ILE A 142 -5.12 -5.07 19.26
C ILE A 142 -5.41 -5.04 20.75
N HIS A 143 -6.68 -5.15 21.12
CA HIS A 143 -7.09 -5.32 22.51
C HIS A 143 -7.39 -6.80 22.81
N GLU A 144 -7.10 -7.23 24.04
CA GLU A 144 -7.26 -8.64 24.47
C GLU A 144 -8.69 -9.17 24.34
N LYS A 145 -9.69 -8.28 24.44
CA LYS A 145 -11.13 -8.64 24.36
C LYS A 145 -11.67 -8.67 22.94
N ASP A 146 -10.85 -8.37 21.92
CA ASP A 146 -11.32 -8.34 20.53
C ASP A 146 -11.55 -9.76 20.02
N SER A 147 -12.80 -10.15 19.83
CA SER A 147 -13.20 -11.38 19.11
C SER A 147 -13.09 -11.13 17.60
N ASN A 148 -12.65 -12.12 16.85
CA ASN A 148 -12.52 -12.05 15.38
C ASN A 148 -11.39 -11.13 14.85
N VAL A 149 -10.27 -11.03 15.56
CA VAL A 149 -9.07 -10.34 15.09
C VAL A 149 -8.56 -10.96 13.77
N SER A 150 -8.12 -10.15 12.83
CA SER A 150 -7.58 -10.66 11.57
C SER A 150 -6.31 -11.50 11.78
N GLN A 151 -6.09 -12.50 10.92
CA GLN A 151 -4.89 -13.35 10.98
C GLN A 151 -3.60 -12.53 10.92
N HIS A 152 -3.60 -11.46 10.14
CA HIS A 152 -2.50 -10.51 10.05
C HIS A 152 -2.18 -9.87 11.41
N MET A 153 -3.21 -9.40 12.11
CA MET A 153 -3.04 -8.77 13.42
C MET A 153 -2.62 -9.79 14.48
N LEU A 154 -3.15 -11.03 14.42
CA LEU A 154 -2.73 -12.12 15.31
C LEU A 154 -1.24 -12.47 15.12
N SER A 155 -0.77 -12.56 13.86
CA SER A 155 0.67 -12.77 13.57
C SER A 155 1.53 -11.67 14.19
N ARG A 156 1.11 -10.39 14.11
CA ARG A 156 1.82 -9.26 14.72
C ARG A 156 1.89 -9.37 16.26
N LYS A 157 0.80 -9.81 16.88
CA LYS A 157 0.75 -10.06 18.32
C LYS A 157 1.71 -11.20 18.70
N GLN A 158 1.65 -12.31 17.97
CA GLN A 158 2.52 -13.48 18.17
C GLN A 158 4.00 -13.12 18.04
N VAL A 159 4.40 -12.32 17.06
CA VAL A 159 5.78 -11.81 16.92
C VAL A 159 6.18 -11.02 18.18
N GLY A 160 5.33 -10.13 18.69
CA GLY A 160 5.60 -9.39 19.93
C GLY A 160 5.80 -10.31 21.15
N GLU A 161 4.97 -11.36 21.26
CA GLU A 161 5.08 -12.37 22.33
C GLU A 161 6.37 -13.18 22.22
N ILE A 162 6.74 -13.62 21.01
CA ILE A 162 8.00 -14.35 20.78
C ILE A 162 9.20 -13.49 21.18
N LEU A 163 9.26 -12.25 20.72
CA LEU A 163 10.34 -11.32 21.04
C LEU A 163 10.38 -10.99 22.55
N GLY A 164 9.19 -10.92 23.19
CA GLY A 164 9.05 -10.70 24.63
C GLY A 164 9.65 -11.81 25.50
N ASN A 165 9.75 -13.03 24.97
CA ASN A 165 10.38 -14.17 25.63
C ASN A 165 11.92 -14.19 25.46
N SER A 166 12.53 -13.12 24.93
CA SER A 166 13.98 -12.93 24.94
C SER A 166 14.44 -12.46 26.33
N LYS A 167 15.77 -12.54 26.58
CA LYS A 167 16.36 -11.96 27.80
C LYS A 167 16.49 -10.42 27.72
N ALA A 168 16.34 -9.86 26.52
CA ALA A 168 16.41 -8.43 26.29
C ALA A 168 15.14 -7.72 26.78
N LYS A 169 15.27 -6.50 27.29
CA LYS A 169 14.12 -5.68 27.63
C LYS A 169 13.40 -5.23 26.35
N ILE A 170 12.16 -5.68 26.14
CA ILE A 170 11.40 -5.31 24.94
C ILE A 170 10.55 -4.07 25.16
N THR A 171 10.60 -3.13 24.22
CA THR A 171 9.63 -2.04 24.12
C THR A 171 8.73 -2.32 22.92
N ILE A 172 7.42 -2.43 23.11
CA ILE A 172 6.44 -2.65 22.04
C ILE A 172 5.59 -1.41 21.87
N PHE A 173 5.63 -0.81 20.68
CA PHE A 173 4.65 0.19 20.26
C PHE A 173 3.57 -0.48 19.43
N ARG A 174 2.30 -0.22 19.72
CA ARG A 174 1.15 -0.73 18.97
C ARG A 174 0.44 0.43 18.30
N ALA A 175 0.39 0.43 16.97
CA ALA A 175 -0.30 1.44 16.19
C ALA A 175 -1.45 0.84 15.37
N ALA A 176 -2.49 1.61 15.15
CA ALA A 176 -3.58 1.27 14.23
C ALA A 176 -3.19 1.59 12.77
N VAL A 177 -3.65 2.71 12.24
CA VAL A 177 -3.35 3.17 10.88
C VAL A 177 -2.23 4.19 10.92
N ILE A 178 -1.10 3.88 10.26
CA ILE A 178 0.01 4.82 10.13
C ILE A 178 -0.12 5.55 8.78
N LEU A 179 -0.16 6.88 8.84
CA LEU A 179 -0.32 7.78 7.70
C LEU A 179 1.04 8.30 7.24
N GLY A 180 1.35 8.11 5.98
CA GLY A 180 2.58 8.60 5.36
C GLY A 180 2.63 8.26 3.88
N SER A 181 3.27 9.10 3.08
CA SER A 181 3.48 8.86 1.66
C SER A 181 4.26 7.56 1.43
N GLY A 182 3.76 6.68 0.56
CA GLY A 182 4.31 5.34 0.33
C GLY A 182 3.89 4.28 1.35
N GLY A 183 3.15 4.63 2.40
CA GLY A 183 2.56 3.66 3.34
C GLY A 183 1.28 3.04 2.77
N GLY A 184 1.15 1.70 2.86
CA GLY A 184 0.03 0.98 2.25
C GLY A 184 -1.36 1.49 2.65
N SER A 185 -1.56 1.83 3.93
CA SER A 185 -2.84 2.37 4.43
C SER A 185 -3.17 3.74 3.83
N PHE A 186 -2.19 4.64 3.75
CA PHE A 186 -2.38 5.96 3.14
C PHE A 186 -2.58 5.88 1.63
N GLU A 187 -1.81 5.04 0.94
CA GLU A 187 -1.95 4.85 -0.51
C GLU A 187 -3.31 4.24 -0.86
N MET A 188 -3.82 3.30 -0.06
CA MET A 188 -5.16 2.76 -0.24
C MET A 188 -6.24 3.85 -0.11
N LEU A 189 -6.18 4.66 0.95
CA LEU A 189 -7.07 5.79 1.15
C LEU A 189 -7.02 6.77 -0.04
N ARG A 190 -5.82 7.16 -0.44
CA ARG A 190 -5.55 8.09 -1.53
C ARG A 190 -6.15 7.61 -2.85
N TYR A 191 -5.79 6.40 -3.28
CA TYR A 191 -6.25 5.90 -4.57
C TYR A 191 -7.76 5.69 -4.62
N LEU A 192 -8.38 5.23 -3.54
CA LEU A 192 -9.84 5.09 -3.48
C LEU A 192 -10.53 6.45 -3.67
N VAL A 193 -10.08 7.48 -2.96
CA VAL A 193 -10.69 8.81 -3.04
C VAL A 193 -10.38 9.51 -4.35
N GLU A 194 -9.14 9.44 -4.84
CA GLU A 194 -8.74 10.12 -6.07
C GLU A 194 -9.40 9.53 -7.31
N ARG A 195 -9.65 8.22 -7.35
CA ARG A 195 -10.16 7.52 -8.55
C ARG A 195 -11.67 7.36 -8.59
N LEU A 196 -12.31 7.22 -7.43
CA LEU A 196 -13.74 6.92 -7.35
C LEU A 196 -14.55 8.15 -6.93
N PRO A 197 -15.44 8.70 -7.80
CA PRO A 197 -16.37 9.74 -7.42
C PRO A 197 -17.53 9.21 -6.55
N VAL A 198 -17.89 7.94 -6.76
CA VAL A 198 -18.87 7.20 -5.97
C VAL A 198 -18.22 5.90 -5.49
N MET A 199 -18.26 5.65 -4.20
CA MET A 199 -17.68 4.48 -3.58
C MET A 199 -18.75 3.60 -2.97
N VAL A 200 -18.80 2.34 -3.40
CA VAL A 200 -19.60 1.30 -2.77
C VAL A 200 -18.74 0.62 -1.71
N CYS A 201 -19.10 0.81 -0.45
CA CYS A 201 -18.30 0.40 0.69
C CYS A 201 -19.05 -0.60 1.58
N PRO A 202 -18.34 -1.58 2.17
CA PRO A 202 -18.91 -2.46 3.18
C PRO A 202 -19.08 -1.77 4.53
N LYS A 203 -19.79 -2.42 5.47
CA LYS A 203 -20.09 -1.88 6.81
C LYS A 203 -18.83 -1.49 7.62
N TRP A 204 -17.69 -2.15 7.41
CA TRP A 204 -16.47 -1.92 8.17
C TRP A 204 -15.90 -0.49 8.02
N VAL A 205 -16.32 0.27 6.99
CA VAL A 205 -15.89 1.69 6.88
C VAL A 205 -16.41 2.57 8.03
N LYS A 206 -17.32 2.05 8.86
CA LYS A 206 -17.84 2.70 10.08
C LYS A 206 -17.03 2.38 11.33
N SER A 207 -16.11 1.40 11.28
CA SER A 207 -15.25 1.10 12.43
C SER A 207 -14.33 2.27 12.73
N LYS A 208 -14.11 2.51 14.03
CA LYS A 208 -13.29 3.61 14.53
C LYS A 208 -11.83 3.20 14.54
N CYS A 209 -10.96 4.10 14.14
CA CYS A 209 -9.53 3.98 14.33
C CYS A 209 -8.92 5.31 14.78
N GLN A 210 -7.75 5.23 15.37
CA GLN A 210 -6.98 6.38 15.79
C GLN A 210 -5.69 6.44 14.96
N PRO A 211 -5.74 7.06 13.75
CA PRO A 211 -4.60 7.13 12.86
C PRO A 211 -3.48 7.99 13.44
N ILE A 212 -2.23 7.64 13.16
CA ILE A 212 -1.05 8.38 13.59
C ILE A 212 -0.18 8.75 12.38
N TYR A 213 0.41 9.94 12.39
CA TYR A 213 1.34 10.38 11.36
C TYR A 213 2.68 9.67 11.48
N ILE A 214 3.29 9.35 10.34
CA ILE A 214 4.54 8.57 10.29
C ILE A 214 5.68 9.23 11.07
N ASP A 215 5.86 10.55 10.97
CA ASP A 215 6.95 11.21 11.67
C ASP A 215 6.74 11.20 13.19
N ASP A 216 5.48 11.20 13.67
CA ASP A 216 5.18 11.04 15.09
C ASP A 216 5.55 9.63 15.58
N VAL A 217 5.29 8.58 14.75
CA VAL A 217 5.77 7.22 15.02
C VAL A 217 7.29 7.17 15.09
N ILE A 218 7.98 7.83 14.15
CA ILE A 218 9.45 7.89 14.14
C ILE A 218 9.99 8.61 15.39
N GLN A 219 9.31 9.67 15.85
CA GLN A 219 9.68 10.34 17.10
C GLN A 219 9.55 9.40 18.31
N TYR A 220 8.45 8.66 18.44
CA TYR A 220 8.31 7.66 19.52
C TYR A 220 9.41 6.61 19.46
N LEU A 221 9.66 6.01 18.27
CA LEU A 221 10.69 5.00 18.09
C LEU A 221 12.10 5.54 18.41
N SER A 222 12.45 6.73 17.93
CA SER A 222 13.80 7.29 18.11
C SER A 222 14.04 7.81 19.53
N GLN A 223 13.02 8.38 20.19
CA GLN A 223 13.17 8.89 21.56
C GLN A 223 13.10 7.76 22.59
N ALA A 224 12.50 6.62 22.27
CA ALA A 224 12.48 5.46 23.15
C ALA A 224 13.87 5.00 23.59
N ILE A 225 14.92 5.21 22.77
CA ILE A 225 16.30 4.86 23.14
C ILE A 225 16.79 5.71 24.33
N GLU A 226 16.40 6.98 24.34
CA GLU A 226 16.93 8.02 25.24
C GLU A 226 16.09 8.21 26.51
N LYS A 227 14.83 7.73 26.47
CA LYS A 227 13.88 7.98 27.57
C LYS A 227 13.74 6.75 28.45
N ASP A 228 14.09 6.93 29.72
CA ASP A 228 13.82 5.95 30.75
C ASP A 228 12.32 5.67 30.90
N GLY A 229 11.98 4.48 31.37
CA GLY A 229 10.59 4.08 31.61
C GLY A 229 9.88 3.52 30.38
N THR A 230 10.53 3.41 29.20
CA THR A 230 9.97 2.73 28.03
C THR A 230 10.38 1.26 27.92
N GLU A 231 11.40 0.85 28.65
CA GLU A 231 11.95 -0.51 28.64
C GLU A 231 11.01 -1.54 29.28
N GLY A 232 10.89 -2.71 28.65
CA GLY A 232 10.09 -3.82 29.18
C GLY A 232 8.59 -3.56 29.15
N ARG A 233 8.11 -2.60 28.36
CA ARG A 233 6.71 -2.15 28.36
C ARG A 233 6.10 -2.13 26.96
N THR A 234 4.77 -2.27 26.95
CA THR A 234 3.96 -2.14 25.75
C THR A 234 3.16 -0.84 25.82
N PHE A 235 3.13 -0.08 24.73
CA PHE A 235 2.43 1.20 24.63
C PHE A 235 1.54 1.24 23.40
N ASP A 236 0.34 1.80 23.55
CA ASP A 236 -0.50 2.16 22.41
C ASP A 236 -0.10 3.55 21.92
N ILE A 237 0.02 3.71 20.61
CA ILE A 237 0.31 5.00 19.97
C ILE A 237 -0.74 5.34 18.93
N GLY A 238 -1.29 6.54 18.99
CA GLY A 238 -2.29 7.07 18.05
C GLY A 238 -2.15 8.58 17.94
N GLY A 239 -2.72 9.16 16.89
CA GLY A 239 -2.83 10.61 16.75
C GLY A 239 -3.96 11.17 17.61
N PRO A 240 -4.22 12.49 17.57
CA PRO A 240 -5.24 13.11 18.40
C PRO A 240 -6.68 12.81 17.95
N ASP A 241 -6.88 12.37 16.71
CA ASP A 241 -8.21 12.18 16.13
C ASP A 241 -8.65 10.71 16.15
N ILE A 242 -9.87 10.46 16.64
CA ILE A 242 -10.56 9.17 16.52
C ILE A 242 -11.58 9.30 15.39
N LEU A 243 -11.36 8.57 14.29
CA LEU A 243 -12.13 8.69 13.07
C LEU A 243 -12.60 7.33 12.57
N THR A 244 -13.75 7.29 11.89
CA THR A 244 -14.10 6.14 11.05
C THR A 244 -13.34 6.21 9.74
N TYR A 245 -13.13 5.07 9.08
CA TYR A 245 -12.48 5.06 7.77
C TYR A 245 -13.25 5.92 6.74
N MET A 246 -14.58 5.94 6.84
CA MET A 246 -15.43 6.82 6.05
C MET A 246 -15.13 8.31 6.30
N GLN A 247 -14.94 8.71 7.55
CA GLN A 247 -14.56 10.10 7.89
C GLN A 247 -13.18 10.44 7.34
N MET A 248 -12.22 9.52 7.44
CA MET A 248 -10.88 9.71 6.84
C MET A 248 -10.97 9.93 5.33
N MET A 249 -11.76 9.11 4.60
CA MET A 249 -11.96 9.29 3.16
C MET A 249 -12.58 10.67 2.83
N LYS A 250 -13.61 11.08 3.58
CA LYS A 250 -14.25 12.39 3.39
C LYS A 250 -13.31 13.55 3.68
N THR A 251 -12.51 13.47 4.74
CA THR A 251 -11.52 14.49 5.09
C THR A 251 -10.42 14.59 4.05
N TYR A 252 -9.89 13.44 3.58
CA TYR A 252 -8.95 13.42 2.46
C TYR A 252 -9.54 14.06 1.19
N GLY A 253 -10.79 13.72 0.84
CA GLY A 253 -11.49 14.31 -0.31
C GLY A 253 -11.57 15.84 -0.20
N LYS A 254 -11.93 16.36 0.97
CA LYS A 254 -11.96 17.82 1.23
C LYS A 254 -10.57 18.46 1.04
N SER A 255 -9.50 17.80 1.51
CA SER A 255 -8.12 18.32 1.37
C SER A 255 -7.64 18.42 -0.08
N ILE A 256 -8.27 17.68 -1.01
CA ILE A 256 -7.99 17.76 -2.45
C ILE A 256 -9.12 18.43 -3.26
N ASN A 257 -10.04 19.12 -2.59
CA ASN A 257 -11.21 19.78 -3.20
C ASN A 257 -12.11 18.82 -4.01
N LYS A 258 -12.24 17.57 -3.57
CA LYS A 258 -13.06 16.55 -4.22
C LYS A 258 -14.22 16.12 -3.34
N SER A 259 -15.45 16.28 -3.82
CA SER A 259 -16.63 15.70 -3.19
C SER A 259 -16.73 14.22 -3.55
N ILE A 260 -16.96 13.38 -2.55
CA ILE A 260 -17.12 11.92 -2.71
C ILE A 260 -18.47 11.48 -2.15
N ARG A 261 -19.10 10.54 -2.84
CA ARG A 261 -20.32 9.87 -2.37
C ARG A 261 -19.98 8.45 -1.92
N ILE A 262 -20.39 8.10 -0.70
CA ILE A 262 -20.14 6.76 -0.13
C ILE A 262 -21.49 6.09 0.08
N ILE A 263 -21.68 4.94 -0.57
CA ILE A 263 -22.86 4.09 -0.47
C ILE A 263 -22.46 2.84 0.32
N ILE A 264 -23.11 2.60 1.44
CA ILE A 264 -22.79 1.46 2.31
C ILE A 264 -23.68 0.27 1.91
N VAL A 265 -23.04 -0.86 1.58
CA VAL A 265 -23.70 -2.08 1.18
C VAL A 265 -23.39 -3.21 2.20
N PRO A 266 -24.40 -3.85 2.79
CA PRO A 266 -24.19 -4.82 3.86
C PRO A 266 -23.56 -6.15 3.42
N ILE A 267 -23.63 -6.49 2.13
CA ILE A 267 -23.32 -7.82 1.58
C ILE A 267 -21.84 -7.97 1.16
N LEU A 268 -21.06 -6.88 1.11
CA LEU A 268 -19.66 -6.94 0.65
C LEU A 268 -18.75 -7.56 1.72
N THR A 269 -18.18 -8.72 1.41
CA THR A 269 -17.16 -9.38 2.23
C THR A 269 -15.79 -8.70 2.05
N THR A 270 -14.88 -8.88 3.01
CA THR A 270 -13.50 -8.37 2.92
C THR A 270 -12.75 -8.93 1.72
N LYS A 271 -13.02 -10.20 1.37
CA LYS A 271 -12.43 -10.85 0.20
C LYS A 271 -12.83 -10.16 -1.11
N ILE A 272 -14.12 -9.91 -1.30
CA ILE A 272 -14.64 -9.18 -2.48
C ILE A 272 -14.09 -7.74 -2.49
N SER A 273 -14.07 -7.07 -1.33
CA SER A 273 -13.54 -5.70 -1.22
C SER A 273 -12.06 -5.62 -1.61
N SER A 274 -11.23 -6.62 -1.24
CA SER A 274 -9.81 -6.63 -1.59
C SER A 274 -9.56 -6.82 -3.09
N TYR A 275 -10.36 -7.66 -3.76
CA TYR A 275 -10.30 -7.80 -5.23
C TYR A 275 -10.77 -6.53 -5.94
N TRP A 276 -11.82 -5.89 -5.42
CA TRP A 276 -12.28 -4.60 -5.93
C TRP A 276 -11.20 -3.52 -5.82
N ILE A 277 -10.52 -3.44 -4.67
CA ILE A 277 -9.41 -2.49 -4.48
C ILE A 277 -8.27 -2.76 -5.48
N ASP A 278 -7.88 -4.03 -5.68
CA ASP A 278 -6.86 -4.41 -6.69
C ASP A 278 -7.28 -3.99 -8.12
N LEU A 279 -8.57 -4.04 -8.42
CA LEU A 279 -9.10 -3.71 -9.73
C LEU A 279 -9.13 -2.20 -9.98
N VAL A 280 -9.54 -1.40 -8.98
CA VAL A 280 -9.72 0.06 -9.13
C VAL A 280 -8.48 0.87 -8.73
N THR A 281 -7.52 0.26 -8.04
CA THR A 281 -6.28 0.91 -7.57
C THR A 281 -5.05 0.12 -8.04
N PRO A 282 -3.84 0.69 -8.01
CA PRO A 282 -2.60 -0.07 -8.27
C PRO A 282 -2.17 -0.94 -7.08
N ILE A 283 -2.96 -1.00 -6.00
CA ILE A 283 -2.64 -1.78 -4.81
C ILE A 283 -3.05 -3.22 -5.04
N LYS A 284 -2.09 -4.15 -4.98
CA LYS A 284 -2.35 -5.58 -5.13
C LYS A 284 -3.32 -6.09 -4.06
N ALA A 285 -4.23 -7.00 -4.42
CA ALA A 285 -5.17 -7.62 -3.48
C ALA A 285 -4.45 -8.25 -2.27
N SER A 286 -3.21 -8.75 -2.48
CA SER A 286 -2.36 -9.30 -1.41
C SER A 286 -2.04 -8.28 -0.31
N LEU A 287 -1.83 -7.03 -0.66
CA LEU A 287 -1.59 -5.95 0.29
C LEU A 287 -2.92 -5.36 0.84
N ALA A 288 -3.91 -5.21 -0.04
CA ALA A 288 -5.20 -4.63 0.34
C ALA A 288 -5.97 -5.48 1.35
N ARG A 289 -5.94 -6.81 1.21
CA ARG A 289 -6.71 -7.73 2.06
C ARG A 289 -6.33 -7.64 3.54
N PRO A 290 -5.07 -7.76 3.97
CA PRO A 290 -4.69 -7.57 5.37
C PRO A 290 -5.09 -6.21 5.92
N LEU A 291 -4.94 -5.14 5.12
CA LEU A 291 -5.31 -3.78 5.52
C LEU A 291 -6.83 -3.67 5.75
N VAL A 292 -7.65 -4.18 4.83
CA VAL A 292 -9.11 -4.17 4.95
C VAL A 292 -9.58 -5.05 6.12
N GLU A 293 -8.97 -6.20 6.33
CA GLU A 293 -9.29 -7.09 7.44
C GLU A 293 -9.00 -6.43 8.80
N SER A 294 -7.90 -5.67 8.90
CA SER A 294 -7.56 -4.94 10.13
C SER A 294 -8.52 -3.78 10.46
N LEU A 295 -9.24 -3.26 9.45
CA LEU A 295 -10.23 -2.18 9.64
C LEU A 295 -11.62 -2.68 10.09
N ARG A 296 -11.83 -3.99 10.27
CA ARG A 296 -13.13 -4.54 10.70
C ARG A 296 -13.47 -4.26 12.17
N HIS A 297 -12.47 -3.96 12.96
CA HIS A 297 -12.57 -3.71 14.41
C HIS A 297 -12.16 -2.30 14.74
N ASP A 298 -12.69 -1.80 15.83
CA ASP A 298 -12.28 -0.52 16.39
C ASP A 298 -10.82 -0.64 16.88
N SER A 299 -9.97 0.26 16.43
CA SER A 299 -8.55 0.31 16.79
C SER A 299 -8.24 1.69 17.36
N VAL A 300 -8.62 1.87 18.64
CA VAL A 300 -8.49 3.14 19.39
C VAL A 300 -7.55 2.91 20.57
N VAL A 301 -6.65 3.86 20.83
CA VAL A 301 -5.72 3.84 21.95
C VAL A 301 -6.49 3.78 23.28
N LYS A 302 -6.07 2.89 24.16
CA LYS A 302 -6.60 2.77 25.53
C LYS A 302 -5.57 3.16 26.58
N ASP A 303 -4.29 2.94 26.29
CA ASP A 303 -3.19 3.29 27.17
C ASP A 303 -2.47 4.53 26.65
N THR A 304 -2.55 5.64 27.38
CA THR A 304 -1.89 6.91 27.06
C THR A 304 -0.63 7.16 27.88
N THR A 305 -0.12 6.15 28.59
CA THR A 305 1.05 6.32 29.46
C THR A 305 2.30 6.79 28.72
N ILE A 306 2.43 6.45 27.44
CA ILE A 306 3.56 6.91 26.62
C ILE A 306 3.61 8.44 26.47
N GLU A 307 2.47 9.11 26.45
CA GLU A 307 2.39 10.58 26.32
C GLU A 307 3.04 11.31 27.51
N LYS A 308 3.04 10.68 28.68
CA LYS A 308 3.72 11.20 29.87
C LYS A 308 5.22 10.99 29.83
N ILE A 309 5.69 9.91 29.19
CA ILE A 309 7.12 9.57 29.10
C ILE A 309 7.77 10.31 27.93
N ILE A 310 7.09 10.32 26.79
CA ILE A 310 7.51 10.99 25.56
C ILE A 310 6.40 11.94 25.13
N PRO A 311 6.34 13.15 25.70
CA PRO A 311 5.33 14.13 25.31
C PRO A 311 5.63 14.67 23.92
N LEU A 312 4.72 14.41 22.96
CA LEU A 312 4.82 14.88 21.58
C LEU A 312 3.61 15.73 21.21
N GLN A 313 3.84 16.76 20.41
CA GLN A 313 2.75 17.47 19.74
C GLN A 313 2.38 16.69 18.48
N LEU A 314 1.43 15.77 18.63
CA LEU A 314 0.98 14.89 17.57
C LEU A 314 0.19 15.64 16.48
N LYS A 315 0.36 15.21 15.23
CA LYS A 315 -0.33 15.79 14.09
C LYS A 315 -1.76 15.27 14.00
N THR A 316 -2.70 16.18 13.74
CA THR A 316 -4.09 15.82 13.40
C THR A 316 -4.12 15.02 12.08
N PHE A 317 -5.21 14.31 11.84
CA PHE A 317 -5.41 13.59 10.58
C PHE A 317 -5.34 14.54 9.37
N LYS A 318 -5.95 15.71 9.47
CA LYS A 318 -5.94 16.71 8.39
C LYS A 318 -4.52 17.20 8.10
N GLU A 319 -3.76 17.58 9.12
CA GLU A 319 -2.35 17.98 8.97
C GLU A 319 -1.51 16.85 8.36
N SER A 320 -1.70 15.60 8.83
CA SER A 320 -1.03 14.42 8.30
C SER A 320 -1.28 14.24 6.81
N VAL A 321 -2.53 14.41 6.37
CA VAL A 321 -2.89 14.37 4.94
C VAL A 321 -2.20 15.47 4.15
N GLU A 322 -2.18 16.71 4.67
CA GLU A 322 -1.51 17.85 4.02
C GLU A 322 0.00 17.61 3.85
N TYR A 323 0.67 17.09 4.88
CA TYR A 323 2.08 16.70 4.81
C TYR A 323 2.32 15.60 3.77
N CYS A 324 1.49 14.55 3.77
CA CYS A 324 1.60 13.49 2.78
C CYS A 324 1.39 13.99 1.34
N LEU A 325 0.45 14.91 1.12
CA LEU A 325 0.21 15.52 -0.19
C LEU A 325 1.41 16.37 -0.66
N LYS A 326 2.03 17.15 0.24
CA LYS A 326 3.25 17.92 -0.05
C LYS A 326 4.42 16.99 -0.42
N GLU A 327 4.62 15.93 0.35
CA GLU A 327 5.65 14.91 0.11
C GLU A 327 5.43 14.22 -1.26
N ASN A 328 4.21 13.76 -1.56
CA ASN A 328 3.85 13.16 -2.84
C ASN A 328 4.08 14.09 -4.03
N ASN A 329 3.79 15.37 -3.90
CA ASN A 329 4.05 16.34 -4.96
C ASN A 329 5.55 16.54 -5.23
N LYS A 330 6.38 16.46 -4.20
CA LYS A 330 7.84 16.47 -4.33
C LYS A 330 8.33 15.23 -5.08
N TYR A 331 7.85 14.04 -4.72
CA TYR A 331 8.17 12.78 -5.42
C TYR A 331 7.65 12.76 -6.86
N LYS A 332 6.44 13.24 -7.13
CA LYS A 332 5.94 13.40 -8.50
C LYS A 332 6.83 14.29 -9.36
N ARG A 333 7.35 15.39 -8.83
CA ARG A 333 8.28 16.29 -9.57
C ARG A 333 9.61 15.61 -9.90
N ILE A 334 10.13 14.79 -8.99
CA ILE A 334 11.37 14.02 -9.19
C ILE A 334 11.13 12.87 -10.17
N SER A 335 10.04 12.12 -9.99
CA SER A 335 9.63 10.99 -10.83
C SER A 335 9.27 11.42 -12.27
N ILE A 336 8.69 12.60 -12.48
CA ILE A 336 8.39 13.11 -13.84
C ILE A 336 9.68 13.23 -14.67
N LYS A 337 10.83 13.54 -14.07
CA LYS A 337 12.12 13.56 -14.78
C LYS A 337 12.61 12.16 -15.18
N GLN A 338 12.35 11.14 -14.37
CA GLN A 338 12.73 9.74 -14.64
C GLN A 338 11.70 9.01 -15.52
N ILE A 339 10.41 9.22 -15.31
CA ILE A 339 9.29 8.60 -16.04
C ILE A 339 9.22 9.07 -17.51
N LYS A 340 9.80 10.23 -17.88
CA LYS A 340 9.89 10.62 -19.31
C LYS A 340 10.64 9.58 -20.15
N LYS A 341 11.53 8.77 -19.58
CA LYS A 341 12.30 7.74 -20.27
C LYS A 341 11.58 6.40 -20.39
N GLU A 342 10.65 6.08 -19.45
CA GLU A 342 9.90 4.80 -19.46
C GLU A 342 8.49 4.91 -20.09
N ARG A 343 7.94 6.11 -20.22
CA ARG A 343 6.60 6.37 -20.79
C ARG A 343 6.44 6.02 -22.26
N THR A 344 7.48 5.82 -23.03
CA THR A 344 7.36 5.60 -24.48
C THR A 344 6.71 4.26 -24.85
N SER A 345 6.95 3.18 -24.10
CA SER A 345 6.35 1.85 -24.39
C SER A 345 4.92 1.70 -23.83
N PHE A 346 4.64 2.30 -22.67
CA PHE A 346 3.31 2.26 -22.05
C PHE A 346 2.31 3.19 -22.75
N SER A 347 2.80 4.28 -23.35
CA SER A 347 1.99 5.25 -24.07
C SER A 347 1.36 4.69 -25.35
N LEU A 348 2.00 3.75 -26.04
CA LEU A 348 1.50 3.22 -27.31
C LEU A 348 0.26 2.33 -27.09
N ASN A 349 0.31 1.36 -26.19
CA ASN A 349 -0.84 0.48 -25.91
C ASN A 349 -2.05 1.27 -25.37
N TYR A 350 -1.82 2.31 -24.55
CA TYR A 350 -2.89 3.20 -24.09
C TYR A 350 -3.50 4.00 -25.23
N LYS A 351 -2.68 4.54 -26.12
CA LYS A 351 -3.16 5.29 -27.30
C LYS A 351 -3.95 4.37 -28.23
N ILE A 352 -3.42 3.18 -28.51
CA ILE A 352 -4.10 2.18 -29.34
C ILE A 352 -5.45 1.82 -28.73
N LEU A 353 -5.49 1.52 -27.41
CA LEU A 353 -6.74 1.16 -26.74
C LEU A 353 -7.76 2.29 -26.76
N LEU A 354 -7.36 3.54 -26.49
CA LEU A 354 -8.27 4.68 -26.55
C LEU A 354 -8.80 4.91 -27.99
N VAL A 355 -7.92 4.86 -28.98
CA VAL A 355 -8.32 5.02 -30.38
C VAL A 355 -9.26 3.90 -30.81
N SER A 356 -8.96 2.64 -30.47
CA SER A 356 -9.81 1.49 -30.80
C SER A 356 -11.20 1.60 -30.14
N LEU A 357 -11.29 2.03 -28.88
CA LEU A 357 -12.57 2.27 -28.20
C LEU A 357 -13.38 3.40 -28.86
N CYS A 358 -12.73 4.51 -29.28
CA CYS A 358 -13.40 5.57 -30.02
C CYS A 358 -13.88 5.10 -31.40
N LEU A 359 -13.08 4.28 -32.08
CA LEU A 359 -13.48 3.69 -33.36
C LEU A 359 -14.64 2.70 -33.20
N LEU A 360 -14.65 1.90 -32.12
CA LEU A 360 -15.79 1.04 -31.80
C LEU A 360 -17.07 1.84 -31.56
N LEU A 361 -16.98 2.97 -30.85
CA LEU A 361 -18.12 3.90 -30.69
C LEU A 361 -18.64 4.36 -32.05
N PHE A 362 -17.75 4.79 -32.93
CA PHE A 362 -18.13 5.27 -34.26
C PHE A 362 -18.80 4.18 -35.10
N ILE A 363 -18.18 2.99 -35.20
CA ILE A 363 -18.72 1.86 -35.96
C ILE A 363 -20.02 1.37 -35.35
N GLY A 364 -20.14 1.24 -34.02
CA GLY A 364 -21.35 0.85 -33.35
C GLY A 364 -22.50 1.83 -33.60
N THR A 365 -22.18 3.13 -33.67
CA THR A 365 -23.19 4.16 -34.00
C THR A 365 -23.69 3.99 -35.43
N THR A 366 -22.80 3.79 -36.40
CA THR A 366 -23.21 3.50 -37.80
C THR A 366 -24.04 2.23 -37.91
N TYR A 367 -23.66 1.18 -37.17
CA TYR A 367 -24.39 -0.07 -37.13
C TYR A 367 -25.82 0.12 -36.58
N TYR A 368 -25.99 0.87 -35.50
CA TYR A 368 -27.27 1.11 -34.87
C TYR A 368 -28.20 1.97 -35.75
N PHE A 369 -27.70 3.03 -36.39
CA PHE A 369 -28.52 3.98 -37.16
C PHE A 369 -28.81 3.55 -38.60
N LEU A 370 -27.90 2.80 -39.22
CA LEU A 370 -27.99 2.41 -40.63
C LEU A 370 -28.59 1.01 -40.85
N ASP A 371 -28.67 0.21 -39.80
CA ASP A 371 -29.18 -1.17 -39.88
C ASP A 371 -30.69 -1.20 -39.66
N THR A 372 -31.44 -1.62 -40.69
CA THR A 372 -32.92 -1.70 -40.69
C THR A 372 -33.47 -3.01 -40.11
N ARG A 373 -32.62 -3.96 -39.70
CA ARG A 373 -33.02 -5.28 -39.22
C ARG A 373 -33.62 -5.35 -37.81
N HIS A 374 -33.77 -4.20 -37.14
CA HIS A 374 -34.10 -4.15 -35.69
C HIS A 374 -35.58 -4.08 -35.36
N ASP A 375 -36.50 -4.18 -36.32
CA ASP A 375 -37.94 -3.91 -36.08
C ASP A 375 -38.59 -4.86 -35.08
N PHE A 376 -38.16 -6.11 -35.00
CA PHE A 376 -38.80 -7.12 -34.13
C PHE A 376 -38.43 -7.04 -32.63
N LEU A 377 -37.27 -6.45 -32.25
CA LEU A 377 -36.78 -6.37 -30.87
C LEU A 377 -36.20 -4.97 -30.52
N LYS A 378 -36.82 -3.95 -31.03
CA LYS A 378 -36.33 -2.56 -30.93
C LYS A 378 -35.92 -2.13 -29.52
N LEU A 379 -36.76 -2.42 -28.51
CA LEU A 379 -36.49 -2.08 -27.11
C LEU A 379 -35.31 -2.86 -26.53
N PHE A 380 -35.20 -4.15 -26.83
CA PHE A 380 -34.12 -5.02 -26.36
C PHE A 380 -32.77 -4.57 -26.92
N TRP A 381 -32.69 -4.32 -28.22
CA TRP A 381 -31.47 -3.81 -28.86
C TRP A 381 -31.08 -2.41 -28.39
N LEU A 382 -32.05 -1.55 -28.13
CA LEU A 382 -31.81 -0.23 -27.53
C LEU A 382 -31.16 -0.35 -26.15
N ILE A 383 -31.66 -1.22 -25.30
CA ILE A 383 -31.09 -1.46 -23.95
C ILE A 383 -29.65 -1.99 -24.06
N ILE A 384 -29.41 -2.96 -24.93
CA ILE A 384 -28.06 -3.51 -25.16
C ILE A 384 -27.11 -2.41 -25.67
N ALA A 385 -27.54 -1.62 -26.64
CA ALA A 385 -26.76 -0.52 -27.18
C ALA A 385 -26.41 0.53 -26.11
N ILE A 386 -27.37 0.96 -25.31
CA ILE A 386 -27.14 1.90 -24.20
C ILE A 386 -26.11 1.32 -23.23
N PHE A 387 -26.26 0.05 -22.85
CA PHE A 387 -25.32 -0.60 -21.92
C PHE A 387 -23.92 -0.72 -22.51
N TRP A 388 -23.81 -1.01 -23.79
CA TRP A 388 -22.54 -1.08 -24.52
C TRP A 388 -21.87 0.28 -24.61
N TYR A 389 -22.59 1.37 -24.97
CA TYR A 389 -22.06 2.73 -24.99
C TYR A 389 -21.59 3.20 -23.62
N LEU A 390 -22.41 2.97 -22.58
CA LEU A 390 -22.04 3.32 -21.19
C LEU A 390 -20.79 2.55 -20.73
N SER A 391 -20.65 1.30 -21.12
CA SER A 391 -19.48 0.49 -20.81
C SER A 391 -18.20 1.01 -21.47
N ILE A 392 -18.27 1.49 -22.70
CA ILE A 392 -17.13 2.10 -23.39
C ILE A 392 -16.72 3.41 -22.69
N ILE A 393 -17.69 4.29 -22.41
CA ILE A 393 -17.45 5.55 -21.71
C ILE A 393 -16.82 5.29 -20.32
N PHE A 394 -17.36 4.33 -19.59
CA PHE A 394 -16.82 3.87 -18.32
C PHE A 394 -15.38 3.36 -18.47
N SER A 395 -15.12 2.53 -19.47
CA SER A 395 -13.77 2.01 -19.76
C SER A 395 -12.78 3.14 -20.04
N ILE A 396 -13.12 4.09 -20.92
CA ILE A 396 -12.30 5.26 -21.25
C ILE A 396 -12.00 6.09 -19.99
N TYR A 397 -13.00 6.32 -19.13
CA TYR A 397 -12.83 7.04 -17.88
C TYR A 397 -11.78 6.37 -16.98
N PHE A 398 -11.92 5.07 -16.73
CA PHE A 398 -10.99 4.34 -15.84
C PHE A 398 -9.60 4.14 -16.45
N ILE A 399 -9.47 4.00 -17.77
CA ILE A 399 -8.18 3.92 -18.47
C ILE A 399 -7.38 5.21 -18.26
N ARG A 400 -8.01 6.40 -18.34
CA ARG A 400 -7.33 7.70 -18.11
C ARG A 400 -6.66 7.79 -16.74
N TYR A 401 -7.22 7.15 -15.73
CA TYR A 401 -6.69 7.11 -14.37
C TYR A 401 -5.74 5.92 -14.12
N GLY A 402 -5.41 5.14 -15.16
CA GLY A 402 -4.52 3.98 -15.06
C GLY A 402 -5.11 2.81 -14.26
N ALA A 403 -6.45 2.74 -14.14
CA ALA A 403 -7.12 1.65 -13.44
C ALA A 403 -7.23 0.39 -14.31
N ARG A 404 -6.87 -0.75 -13.75
CA ARG A 404 -7.00 -2.07 -14.41
C ARG A 404 -8.45 -2.39 -14.79
N LEU A 405 -9.41 -1.82 -14.04
CA LEU A 405 -10.84 -1.97 -14.32
C LEU A 405 -11.19 -1.49 -15.74
N GLY A 406 -10.65 -0.34 -16.17
CA GLY A 406 -10.88 0.17 -17.51
C GLY A 406 -10.37 -0.80 -18.58
N ALA A 407 -9.19 -1.37 -18.39
CA ALA A 407 -8.64 -2.37 -19.32
C ALA A 407 -9.47 -3.67 -19.31
N LEU A 408 -9.91 -4.15 -18.14
CA LEU A 408 -10.78 -5.32 -18.04
C LEU A 408 -12.10 -5.12 -18.81
N VAL A 409 -12.78 -3.99 -18.55
CA VAL A 409 -14.06 -3.66 -19.23
C VAL A 409 -13.85 -3.53 -20.74
N ALA A 410 -12.76 -2.87 -21.18
CA ALA A 410 -12.40 -2.80 -22.59
C ALA A 410 -12.19 -4.18 -23.22
N GLY A 411 -11.55 -5.10 -22.49
CA GLY A 411 -11.37 -6.48 -22.95
C GLY A 411 -12.70 -7.22 -23.12
N ILE A 412 -13.62 -7.09 -22.15
CA ILE A 412 -14.96 -7.68 -22.21
C ILE A 412 -15.73 -7.10 -23.42
N ILE A 413 -15.69 -5.78 -23.61
CA ILE A 413 -16.30 -5.12 -24.77
C ILE A 413 -15.71 -5.64 -26.08
N GLY A 414 -14.37 -5.71 -26.17
CA GLY A 414 -13.70 -6.25 -27.35
C GLY A 414 -14.15 -7.67 -27.68
N TRP A 415 -14.15 -8.58 -26.69
CA TRP A 415 -14.60 -9.96 -26.87
C TRP A 415 -16.09 -10.08 -27.25
N SER A 416 -16.97 -9.37 -26.56
CA SER A 416 -18.41 -9.41 -26.86
C SER A 416 -18.70 -8.87 -28.28
N THR A 417 -18.02 -7.79 -28.68
CA THR A 417 -18.13 -7.22 -30.01
C THR A 417 -17.57 -8.13 -31.11
N LEU A 418 -16.42 -8.78 -30.84
CA LEU A 418 -15.82 -9.73 -31.75
C LEU A 418 -16.75 -10.92 -31.99
N ILE A 419 -17.29 -11.53 -30.91
CA ILE A 419 -18.20 -12.67 -31.01
C ILE A 419 -19.46 -12.26 -31.77
N PHE A 420 -20.02 -11.09 -31.43
CA PHE A 420 -21.22 -10.57 -32.11
C PHE A 420 -21.00 -10.48 -33.63
N TRP A 421 -19.94 -9.86 -34.08
CA TRP A 421 -19.67 -9.71 -35.51
C TRP A 421 -19.23 -10.98 -36.20
N LEU A 422 -18.59 -11.92 -35.52
CA LEU A 422 -18.32 -13.24 -36.08
C LEU A 422 -19.62 -14.05 -36.28
N LEU A 423 -20.57 -13.98 -35.36
CA LEU A 423 -21.87 -14.61 -35.51
C LEU A 423 -22.71 -13.96 -36.59
N ASP A 424 -22.64 -12.63 -36.74
CA ASP A 424 -23.33 -11.92 -37.80
C ASP A 424 -22.74 -12.26 -39.19
N ASN A 425 -21.38 -12.38 -39.28
CA ASN A 425 -20.70 -12.80 -40.53
C ASN A 425 -20.88 -14.27 -40.84
N TYR A 426 -21.16 -15.15 -39.87
CA TYR A 426 -21.37 -16.58 -40.11
C TYR A 426 -22.49 -16.83 -41.15
N TYR A 427 -23.53 -16.00 -41.13
CA TYR A 427 -24.61 -16.07 -42.11
C TYR A 427 -24.11 -15.84 -43.54
N ILE A 428 -23.17 -14.88 -43.73
CA ILE A 428 -22.61 -14.58 -45.08
C ILE A 428 -21.92 -15.77 -45.70
N VAL A 429 -21.29 -16.62 -44.85
CA VAL A 429 -20.51 -17.79 -45.27
C VAL A 429 -21.38 -19.04 -45.37
N SER A 430 -22.32 -19.24 -44.43
CA SER A 430 -23.07 -20.49 -44.27
C SER A 430 -24.50 -20.43 -44.87
N GLY A 431 -25.01 -19.26 -45.17
CA GLY A 431 -26.42 -19.06 -45.57
C GLY A 431 -27.43 -19.24 -44.45
N HIS A 432 -26.98 -19.56 -43.22
CA HIS A 432 -27.86 -19.81 -42.04
C HIS A 432 -27.75 -18.71 -41.03
N SER A 433 -28.82 -18.03 -40.73
CA SER A 433 -28.90 -16.95 -39.74
C SER A 433 -28.94 -17.51 -38.31
N ILE A 434 -27.98 -17.06 -37.46
CA ILE A 434 -27.99 -17.36 -36.02
C ILE A 434 -28.63 -16.19 -35.25
N LEU A 435 -28.36 -14.95 -35.66
CA LEU A 435 -28.81 -13.75 -34.91
C LEU A 435 -29.88 -12.96 -35.64
N PHE A 436 -29.87 -12.90 -36.99
CA PHE A 436 -30.72 -12.05 -37.81
C PHE A 436 -31.19 -12.75 -39.10
N THR A 437 -32.38 -12.45 -39.55
CA THR A 437 -33.04 -13.13 -40.67
C THR A 437 -32.64 -12.65 -42.06
N ASN A 438 -32.00 -11.47 -42.23
CA ASN A 438 -31.63 -10.94 -43.56
C ASN A 438 -30.44 -9.96 -43.47
N PRO A 439 -29.20 -10.40 -43.66
CA PRO A 439 -28.05 -9.48 -43.69
C PRO A 439 -27.99 -8.73 -45.02
N ASN A 440 -27.69 -7.47 -44.95
CA ASN A 440 -27.44 -6.64 -46.11
C ASN A 440 -25.99 -6.83 -46.56
N ILE A 441 -25.75 -7.49 -47.71
CA ILE A 441 -24.41 -7.83 -48.26
C ILE A 441 -23.53 -6.57 -48.40
N ASN A 442 -24.11 -5.41 -48.61
CA ASN A 442 -23.38 -4.15 -48.78
C ASN A 442 -22.70 -3.61 -47.52
N GLU A 443 -22.91 -4.22 -46.34
CA GLU A 443 -22.36 -3.77 -45.04
C GLU A 443 -21.21 -4.63 -44.50
N THR A 444 -20.72 -5.61 -45.30
CA THR A 444 -19.66 -6.55 -44.87
C THR A 444 -18.37 -5.86 -44.45
N TRP A 445 -18.01 -4.74 -45.12
CA TRP A 445 -16.82 -3.96 -44.78
C TRP A 445 -16.84 -3.44 -43.34
N ARG A 446 -18.00 -3.06 -42.85
CA ARG A 446 -18.23 -2.57 -41.50
C ARG A 446 -17.95 -3.65 -40.44
N ASN A 447 -18.42 -4.86 -40.71
CA ASN A 447 -18.19 -6.02 -39.84
C ASN A 447 -16.71 -6.42 -39.82
N ILE A 448 -16.05 -6.42 -40.97
CA ILE A 448 -14.60 -6.73 -41.09
C ILE A 448 -13.78 -5.70 -40.32
N LEU A 449 -14.07 -4.41 -40.49
CA LEU A 449 -13.39 -3.34 -39.79
C LEU A 449 -13.63 -3.42 -38.27
N GLY A 450 -14.86 -3.75 -37.87
CA GLY A 450 -15.23 -3.96 -36.49
C GLY A 450 -14.49 -5.12 -35.83
N ILE A 451 -14.33 -6.25 -36.52
CA ILE A 451 -13.54 -7.40 -36.06
C ILE A 451 -12.08 -7.00 -35.86
N ILE A 452 -11.50 -6.26 -36.79
CA ILE A 452 -10.11 -5.78 -36.69
C ILE A 452 -9.96 -4.86 -35.45
N ILE A 453 -10.84 -3.89 -35.26
CA ILE A 453 -10.77 -2.95 -34.14
C ILE A 453 -11.03 -3.66 -32.81
N ALA A 454 -11.99 -4.59 -32.76
CA ALA A 454 -12.24 -5.39 -31.56
C ALA A 454 -11.00 -6.22 -31.17
N SER A 455 -10.29 -6.78 -32.15
CA SER A 455 -9.03 -7.52 -31.93
C SER A 455 -7.93 -6.62 -31.34
N PHE A 456 -7.75 -5.41 -31.87
CA PHE A 456 -6.82 -4.42 -31.30
C PHE A 456 -7.24 -4.01 -29.87
N THR A 457 -8.53 -3.87 -29.61
CA THR A 457 -9.05 -3.59 -28.27
C THR A 457 -8.70 -4.71 -27.29
N ILE A 458 -8.89 -5.97 -27.68
CA ILE A 458 -8.57 -7.16 -26.86
C ILE A 458 -7.06 -7.20 -26.57
N ILE A 459 -6.22 -7.13 -27.59
CA ILE A 459 -4.75 -7.22 -27.44
C ILE A 459 -4.23 -6.10 -26.55
N SER A 460 -4.65 -4.86 -26.81
CA SER A 460 -4.20 -3.70 -26.05
C SER A 460 -4.69 -3.73 -24.61
N SER A 461 -5.93 -4.14 -24.36
CA SER A 461 -6.50 -4.30 -23.02
C SER A 461 -5.76 -5.37 -22.21
N HIS A 462 -5.47 -6.51 -22.82
CA HIS A 462 -4.70 -7.61 -22.22
C HIS A 462 -3.29 -7.16 -21.84
N ASN A 463 -2.59 -6.48 -22.73
CA ASN A 463 -1.25 -5.95 -22.49
C ASN A 463 -1.23 -4.94 -21.32
N ILE A 464 -2.20 -4.04 -21.26
CA ILE A 464 -2.33 -3.08 -20.15
C ILE A 464 -2.67 -3.80 -18.84
N PHE A 465 -3.63 -4.72 -18.87
CA PHE A 465 -4.07 -5.46 -17.69
C PHE A 465 -2.94 -6.28 -17.05
N ASN A 466 -2.10 -6.95 -17.88
CA ASN A 466 -0.98 -7.75 -17.41
C ASN A 466 0.22 -6.90 -16.95
N LYS A 467 0.60 -5.86 -17.72
CA LYS A 467 1.72 -4.97 -17.34
C LYS A 467 1.44 -4.20 -16.04
N SER A 468 0.20 -3.86 -15.75
CA SER A 468 -0.15 -3.22 -14.49
C SER A 468 -0.06 -4.14 -13.25
N ARG A 469 0.31 -5.43 -13.44
CA ARG A 469 0.67 -6.37 -12.37
C ARG A 469 2.13 -6.27 -11.92
N ILE A 470 3.00 -5.66 -12.71
CA ILE A 470 4.47 -5.72 -12.53
C ILE A 470 4.99 -4.45 -11.79
N HIS A 471 4.17 -3.43 -11.66
CA HIS A 471 4.44 -2.19 -10.92
C HIS A 471 3.44 -2.01 -9.76
#